data_7edbafbb6c0a790f9e09a084f9b703ed
#
_entry.id   7edbafbb6c0a790f9e09a084f9b703ed
#
_cell.length_a   1.000
_cell.length_b   1.000
_cell.length_c   1.000
_cell.angle_alpha   90.00
_cell.angle_beta   90.00
_cell.angle_gamma   90.00
#
_symmetry.space_group_name_H-M   'P 1'
#
loop_
_entity.id
_entity.type
_entity.pdbx_description
1 polymer ?
#
loop_
_entity_poly.entity_id
_entity_poly.type
_entity_poly.pdbx_seq_one_letter_code
_entity_poly.pdbx_strand_id
1 'polypeptide(L)'
;MRTFAELATKIAHIADRQYGHVTREQLLDLGAQSDAITYWTRSRRLIRVHKGVYAVGHAQHSALAKAMAAVLACGPDAVLSHDSAAALWGVRIWPSLPEVTAPHDRRRPGIRGHRTQTLTRRDIRREQNIRVTSPSRTILDIQTRLTDKQLTRAINKLRFDKHLRATELERLLNASPRAQRLIDPTQNPTRSGNEDDFVVFCKTHGLPTPRTNVMLFGHERDAVFEAEKVIVEVDDWGTHNSFKSFTSDRKRDAVAAEHGYLTVRVISDRLADDPVSEAESLLRTLAARRSPSS
;
A
#
# COMPACT_ATOMS: atom_id res chain seq x y z
N MET A 1 15.56 15.78 36.96
CA MET A 1 15.53 15.57 35.47
C MET A 1 15.31 14.09 35.22
N ARG A 2 14.24 13.68 34.56
CA ARG A 2 13.97 12.27 34.29
C ARG A 2 14.94 11.75 33.24
N THR A 3 15.52 10.58 33.47
CA THR A 3 16.43 9.93 32.54
C THR A 3 15.68 9.15 31.44
N PHE A 4 16.38 8.77 30.37
CA PHE A 4 15.77 7.90 29.34
C PHE A 4 15.32 6.57 29.93
N ALA A 5 16.08 5.98 30.85
CA ALA A 5 15.75 4.70 31.48
C ALA A 5 14.44 4.78 32.28
N GLU A 6 14.18 5.87 33.01
CA GLU A 6 12.94 6.08 33.76
C GLU A 6 11.72 6.24 32.86
N LEU A 7 11.91 6.72 31.64
CA LEU A 7 10.83 6.93 30.67
C LEU A 7 10.74 5.82 29.60
N ALA A 8 11.73 4.91 29.55
CA ALA A 8 11.91 3.94 28.49
C ALA A 8 10.64 3.11 28.20
N THR A 9 10.00 2.58 29.24
CA THR A 9 8.79 1.77 29.11
C THR A 9 7.64 2.57 28.48
N LYS A 10 7.45 3.83 28.91
CA LYS A 10 6.41 4.69 28.36
C LYS A 10 6.70 5.11 26.92
N ILE A 11 7.97 5.42 26.62
CA ILE A 11 8.44 5.72 25.26
C ILE A 11 8.24 4.53 24.35
N ALA A 12 8.62 3.30 24.79
CA ALA A 12 8.43 2.07 24.05
C ALA A 12 6.95 1.82 23.74
N HIS A 13 6.07 1.98 24.73
CA HIS A 13 4.63 1.80 24.54
C HIS A 13 4.03 2.74 23.47
N ILE A 14 4.48 4.01 23.44
CA ILE A 14 4.06 4.95 22.38
C ILE A 14 4.65 4.52 21.04
N ALA A 15 5.94 4.20 21.00
CA ALA A 15 6.65 3.82 19.80
C ALA A 15 6.07 2.55 19.14
N ASP A 16 5.70 1.54 19.93
CA ASP A 16 5.07 0.31 19.42
C ASP A 16 3.78 0.60 18.63
N ARG A 17 3.00 1.56 19.07
CA ARG A 17 1.76 1.97 18.40
C ARG A 17 2.00 2.90 17.21
N GLN A 18 3.22 3.39 17.05
CA GLN A 18 3.63 4.38 16.05
C GLN A 18 4.79 3.89 15.18
N TYR A 19 4.91 2.57 14.97
CA TYR A 19 5.95 1.98 14.12
C TYR A 19 7.36 2.44 14.50
N GLY A 20 7.65 2.44 15.80
CA GLY A 20 8.96 2.83 16.33
C GLY A 20 9.18 4.33 16.47
N HIS A 21 8.16 5.18 16.25
CA HIS A 21 8.32 6.63 16.25
C HIS A 21 7.68 7.28 17.48
N VAL A 22 8.27 8.41 17.91
CA VAL A 22 7.70 9.31 18.92
C VAL A 22 7.88 10.75 18.48
N THR A 23 6.97 11.63 18.92
CA THR A 23 7.12 13.06 18.68
C THR A 23 7.84 13.76 19.84
N ARG A 24 8.41 14.93 19.56
CA ARG A 24 9.00 15.78 20.60
C ARG A 24 7.97 16.19 21.66
N GLU A 25 6.75 16.46 21.23
CA GLU A 25 5.63 16.80 22.11
C GLU A 25 5.33 15.65 23.07
N GLN A 26 5.16 14.44 22.58
CA GLN A 26 4.94 13.24 23.41
C GLN A 26 6.07 13.02 24.42
N LEU A 27 7.31 13.26 24.04
CA LEU A 27 8.45 13.14 24.96
C LEU A 27 8.37 14.22 26.08
N LEU A 28 8.02 15.45 25.73
CA LEU A 28 7.83 16.53 26.73
C LEU A 28 6.66 16.20 27.67
N ASP A 29 5.54 15.71 27.15
CA ASP A 29 4.36 15.31 27.94
C ASP A 29 4.68 14.16 28.92
N LEU A 30 5.61 13.27 28.55
CA LEU A 30 6.14 12.25 29.47
C LEU A 30 7.07 12.84 30.55
N GLY A 31 7.41 14.12 30.45
CA GLY A 31 8.28 14.83 31.40
C GLY A 31 9.76 14.84 31.03
N ALA A 32 10.10 14.51 29.78
CA ALA A 32 11.45 14.71 29.26
C ALA A 32 11.73 16.24 29.10
N GLN A 33 12.93 16.67 29.42
CA GLN A 33 13.37 18.06 29.18
C GLN A 33 14.00 18.18 27.78
N SER A 34 13.99 19.38 27.21
CA SER A 34 14.53 19.67 25.89
C SER A 34 15.99 19.25 25.73
N ASP A 35 16.80 19.49 26.76
CA ASP A 35 18.23 19.13 26.78
C ASP A 35 18.44 17.63 26.84
N ALA A 36 17.57 16.91 27.56
CA ALA A 36 17.58 15.46 27.60
C ALA A 36 17.27 14.87 26.21
N ILE A 37 16.28 15.39 25.49
CA ILE A 37 15.94 14.97 24.12
C ILE A 37 17.13 15.23 23.19
N THR A 38 17.80 16.38 23.31
CA THR A 38 18.99 16.72 22.54
C THR A 38 20.13 15.73 22.84
N TYR A 39 20.37 15.41 24.09
CA TYR A 39 21.36 14.41 24.51
C TYR A 39 21.03 13.02 23.95
N TRP A 40 19.76 12.57 24.04
CA TRP A 40 19.33 11.27 23.51
C TRP A 40 19.48 11.18 22.01
N THR A 41 19.33 12.30 21.32
CA THR A 41 19.57 12.36 19.86
C THR A 41 21.05 12.27 19.53
N ARG A 42 21.92 12.95 20.28
CA ARG A 42 23.39 12.86 20.11
C ARG A 42 23.92 11.46 20.45
N SER A 43 23.40 10.83 21.48
CA SER A 43 23.77 9.46 21.91
C SER A 43 23.07 8.36 21.08
N ARG A 44 22.37 8.69 19.99
CA ARG A 44 21.65 7.79 19.09
C ARG A 44 20.57 6.89 19.74
N ARG A 45 20.14 7.22 20.96
CA ARG A 45 18.95 6.59 21.55
C ARG A 45 17.67 7.01 20.84
N LEU A 46 17.65 8.22 20.30
CA LEU A 46 16.65 8.77 19.41
C LEU A 46 17.30 9.15 18.08
N ILE A 47 16.72 8.72 16.97
CA ILE A 47 17.18 9.07 15.62
C ILE A 47 16.16 10.02 15.01
N ARG A 48 16.57 11.24 14.69
CA ARG A 48 15.66 12.21 14.09
C ARG A 48 15.33 11.85 12.66
N VAL A 49 14.05 11.54 12.38
CA VAL A 49 13.55 11.21 11.03
C VAL A 49 12.90 12.41 10.33
N HIS A 50 12.20 13.23 11.10
CA HIS A 50 11.70 14.54 10.64
C HIS A 50 11.85 15.57 11.76
N LYS A 51 11.62 16.86 11.46
CA LYS A 51 11.60 17.89 12.50
C LYS A 51 10.53 17.58 13.54
N GLY A 52 10.96 17.30 14.77
CA GLY A 52 10.08 16.96 15.89
C GLY A 52 9.60 15.51 15.92
N VAL A 53 10.09 14.62 15.05
CA VAL A 53 9.77 13.19 15.05
C VAL A 53 11.05 12.37 15.10
N TYR A 54 11.09 11.39 15.98
CA TYR A 54 12.25 10.56 16.26
C TYR A 54 11.89 9.08 16.19
N ALA A 55 12.78 8.27 15.64
CA ALA A 55 12.75 6.81 15.79
C ALA A 55 13.46 6.42 17.10
N VAL A 56 12.93 5.45 17.80
CA VAL A 56 13.47 4.92 19.07
C VAL A 56 14.40 3.75 18.77
N GLY A 57 15.67 3.90 19.14
CA GLY A 57 16.70 2.86 18.96
C GLY A 57 17.20 2.73 17.53
N HIS A 58 16.36 2.39 16.56
CA HIS A 58 16.73 2.25 15.15
C HIS A 58 15.66 2.80 14.22
N ALA A 59 16.07 3.28 13.05
CA ALA A 59 15.13 3.78 12.04
C ALA A 59 14.46 2.61 11.32
N GLN A 60 13.12 2.60 11.32
CA GLN A 60 12.33 1.65 10.56
C GLN A 60 12.12 2.16 9.12
N HIS A 61 12.32 1.28 8.13
CA HIS A 61 12.27 1.66 6.71
C HIS A 61 11.02 1.14 5.98
N SER A 62 10.10 0.47 6.69
CA SER A 62 8.84 0.01 6.08
C SER A 62 7.98 1.18 5.58
N ALA A 63 7.14 0.93 4.59
CA ALA A 63 6.23 1.95 4.05
C ALA A 63 5.30 2.50 5.15
N LEU A 64 4.80 1.63 6.04
CA LEU A 64 3.96 2.02 7.18
C LEU A 64 4.71 2.91 8.18
N ALA A 65 5.99 2.60 8.46
CA ALA A 65 6.81 3.41 9.34
C ALA A 65 7.05 4.82 8.75
N LYS A 66 7.35 4.90 7.45
CA LYS A 66 7.49 6.17 6.72
C LYS A 66 6.18 6.97 6.72
N ALA A 67 5.04 6.32 6.48
CA ALA A 67 3.72 6.93 6.50
C ALA A 67 3.37 7.48 7.90
N MET A 68 3.59 6.70 8.96
CA MET A 68 3.38 7.15 10.33
C MET A 68 4.26 8.34 10.67
N ALA A 69 5.56 8.28 10.38
CA ALA A 69 6.48 9.38 10.63
C ALA A 69 6.07 10.67 9.90
N ALA A 70 5.57 10.56 8.66
CA ALA A 70 5.09 11.69 7.87
C ALA A 70 3.85 12.34 8.48
N VAL A 71 2.86 11.53 8.88
CA VAL A 71 1.64 12.03 9.56
C VAL A 71 2.01 12.73 10.87
N LEU A 72 2.86 12.12 11.70
CA LEU A 72 3.34 12.73 12.95
C LEU A 72 4.09 14.04 12.70
N ALA A 73 4.90 14.12 11.65
CA ALA A 73 5.65 15.34 11.31
C ALA A 73 4.79 16.51 10.85
N CYS A 74 3.63 16.22 10.26
CA CYS A 74 2.67 17.22 9.81
C CYS A 74 1.71 17.69 10.91
N GLY A 75 1.70 17.03 12.06
CA GLY A 75 0.96 17.47 13.27
C GLY A 75 -0.31 16.67 13.56
N PRO A 76 -1.03 17.02 14.65
CA PRO A 76 -2.13 16.21 15.18
C PRO A 76 -3.35 16.13 14.24
N ASP A 77 -3.56 17.13 13.39
CA ASP A 77 -4.68 17.18 12.45
C ASP A 77 -4.34 16.60 11.08
N ALA A 78 -3.09 16.16 10.88
CA ALA A 78 -2.64 15.58 9.65
C ALA A 78 -3.18 14.16 9.45
N VAL A 79 -3.44 13.80 8.20
CA VAL A 79 -3.89 12.47 7.78
C VAL A 79 -3.11 12.00 6.56
N LEU A 80 -2.80 10.73 6.48
CA LEU A 80 -2.31 10.10 5.26
C LEU A 80 -3.38 10.23 4.18
N SER A 81 -3.00 10.58 2.95
CA SER A 81 -3.96 10.92 1.89
C SER A 81 -3.47 10.50 0.51
N HIS A 82 -4.31 10.71 -0.51
CA HIS A 82 -3.98 10.48 -1.93
C HIS A 82 -3.41 9.07 -2.17
N ASP A 83 -2.32 8.95 -2.93
CA ASP A 83 -1.75 7.63 -3.29
C ASP A 83 -1.24 6.86 -2.06
N SER A 84 -0.77 7.56 -1.00
CA SER A 84 -0.37 6.88 0.24
C SER A 84 -1.56 6.29 1.01
N ALA A 85 -2.70 6.99 1.03
CA ALA A 85 -3.93 6.46 1.61
C ALA A 85 -4.47 5.31 0.75
N ALA A 86 -4.45 5.46 -0.57
CA ALA A 86 -4.85 4.43 -1.51
C ALA A 86 -4.00 3.15 -1.36
N ALA A 87 -2.68 3.30 -1.14
CA ALA A 87 -1.81 2.17 -0.84
C ALA A 87 -2.13 1.51 0.50
N LEU A 88 -2.45 2.28 1.54
CA LEU A 88 -2.86 1.74 2.83
C LEU A 88 -4.20 0.98 2.74
N TRP A 89 -5.11 1.43 1.89
CA TRP A 89 -6.37 0.75 1.57
C TRP A 89 -6.22 -0.41 0.57
N GLY A 90 -5.00 -0.66 0.08
CA GLY A 90 -4.70 -1.78 -0.81
C GLY A 90 -5.19 -1.59 -2.25
N VAL A 91 -5.39 -0.36 -2.72
CA VAL A 91 -5.86 -0.09 -4.08
C VAL A 91 -4.82 0.59 -4.98
N ARG A 92 -3.65 0.93 -4.45
CA ARG A 92 -2.50 1.48 -5.17
C ARG A 92 -1.19 1.00 -4.58
N ILE A 93 -0.10 1.13 -5.33
CA ILE A 93 1.26 0.93 -4.82
C ILE A 93 1.67 2.09 -3.90
N TRP A 94 2.59 1.82 -2.97
CA TRP A 94 3.15 2.88 -2.12
C TRP A 94 3.95 3.86 -2.96
N PRO A 95 3.66 5.16 -2.87
CA PRO A 95 4.46 6.16 -3.56
C PRO A 95 5.86 6.28 -2.92
N SER A 96 6.81 6.78 -3.69
CA SER A 96 8.20 7.02 -3.21
C SER A 96 8.25 7.98 -2.01
N LEU A 97 7.37 8.99 -1.98
CA LEU A 97 7.21 9.93 -0.89
C LEU A 97 5.82 9.82 -0.28
N PRO A 98 5.69 9.76 1.06
CA PRO A 98 4.39 9.79 1.72
C PRO A 98 3.60 11.05 1.36
N GLU A 99 2.30 10.90 1.12
CA GLU A 99 1.37 12.00 0.87
C GLU A 99 0.49 12.24 2.09
N VAL A 100 0.48 13.47 2.56
CA VAL A 100 -0.22 13.86 3.79
C VAL A 100 -1.05 15.11 3.55
N THR A 101 -2.30 15.08 3.98
CA THR A 101 -3.18 16.24 3.99
C THR A 101 -3.27 16.84 5.40
N ALA A 102 -3.13 18.15 5.50
CA ALA A 102 -3.26 18.89 6.76
C ALA A 102 -3.97 20.24 6.53
N PRO A 103 -4.60 20.85 7.57
CA PRO A 103 -5.25 22.16 7.44
C PRO A 103 -4.27 23.30 7.18
N HIS A 104 -3.03 23.15 7.59
CA HIS A 104 -1.97 24.15 7.41
C HIS A 104 -0.87 23.62 6.48
N ASP A 105 -0.36 24.50 5.61
CA ASP A 105 0.79 24.18 4.78
C ASP A 105 2.04 24.00 5.66
N ARG A 106 2.45 22.77 5.84
CA ARG A 106 3.69 22.42 6.53
C ARG A 106 4.59 21.68 5.54
N ARG A 107 5.31 22.44 4.72
CA ARG A 107 6.33 21.87 3.85
C ARG A 107 7.36 21.11 4.67
N ARG A 108 7.50 19.82 4.39
CA ARG A 108 8.46 18.93 5.06
C ARG A 108 9.28 18.19 4.00
N PRO A 109 10.61 18.26 4.05
CA PRO A 109 11.44 17.44 3.17
C PRO A 109 11.06 15.95 3.29
N GLY A 110 10.95 15.28 2.14
CA GLY A 110 10.57 13.86 2.10
C GLY A 110 9.09 13.57 2.31
N ILE A 111 8.22 14.58 2.31
CA ILE A 111 6.75 14.43 2.41
C ILE A 111 6.09 15.30 1.34
N ARG A 112 5.15 14.73 0.60
CA ARG A 112 4.27 15.49 -0.29
C ARG A 112 3.06 15.98 0.49
N GLY A 113 3.06 17.26 0.83
CA GLY A 113 2.00 17.90 1.59
C GLY A 113 0.86 18.38 0.70
N HIS A 114 -0.37 18.13 1.13
CA HIS A 114 -1.59 18.69 0.56
C HIS A 114 -2.31 19.53 1.61
N ARG A 115 -2.84 20.66 1.21
CA ARG A 115 -3.59 21.54 2.10
C ARG A 115 -5.08 21.44 1.82
N THR A 116 -5.87 21.28 2.88
CA THR A 116 -7.32 21.41 2.80
C THR A 116 -7.90 21.88 4.14
N GLN A 117 -8.97 22.65 4.07
CA GLN A 117 -9.76 23.04 5.23
C GLN A 117 -11.11 22.31 5.29
N THR A 118 -11.37 21.41 4.33
CA THR A 118 -12.68 20.78 4.13
C THR A 118 -12.77 19.34 4.64
N LEU A 119 -11.73 18.82 5.31
CA LEU A 119 -11.81 17.50 5.92
C LEU A 119 -12.76 17.51 7.12
N THR A 120 -13.79 16.68 7.02
CA THR A 120 -14.71 16.44 8.13
C THR A 120 -14.31 15.19 8.92
N ARG A 121 -14.92 14.96 10.07
CA ARG A 121 -14.71 13.70 10.82
C ARG A 121 -15.08 12.45 10.01
N ARG A 122 -15.99 12.56 9.05
CA ARG A 122 -16.41 11.46 8.16
C ARG A 122 -15.36 11.10 7.12
N ASP A 123 -14.50 12.06 6.77
CA ASP A 123 -13.41 11.87 5.81
C ASP A 123 -12.16 11.25 6.42
N ILE A 124 -12.17 11.00 7.73
CA ILE A 124 -11.00 10.51 8.46
C ILE A 124 -11.30 9.16 9.09
N ARG A 125 -10.38 8.24 8.94
CA ARG A 125 -10.36 6.91 9.58
C ARG A 125 -9.03 6.71 10.29
N ARG A 126 -8.95 5.63 11.03
CA ARG A 126 -7.70 5.08 11.54
C ARG A 126 -7.56 3.66 11.01
N GLU A 127 -6.52 3.42 10.25
CA GLU A 127 -6.18 2.11 9.70
C GLU A 127 -4.74 1.78 10.10
N GLN A 128 -4.50 0.57 10.59
CA GLN A 128 -3.18 0.17 11.10
C GLN A 128 -2.52 1.24 11.99
N ASN A 129 -3.28 1.80 12.92
CA ASN A 129 -2.91 2.92 13.80
C ASN A 129 -2.56 4.25 13.13
N ILE A 130 -2.60 4.36 11.81
CA ILE A 130 -2.33 5.59 11.06
C ILE A 130 -3.64 6.35 10.82
N ARG A 131 -3.66 7.66 11.06
CA ARG A 131 -4.77 8.52 10.63
C ARG A 131 -4.71 8.67 9.12
N VAL A 132 -5.80 8.39 8.45
CA VAL A 132 -5.87 8.28 6.99
C VAL A 132 -7.21 8.85 6.48
N THR A 133 -7.25 9.32 5.25
CA THR A 133 -8.52 9.67 4.59
C THR A 133 -9.39 8.42 4.44
N SER A 134 -10.71 8.58 4.65
CA SER A 134 -11.67 7.49 4.43
C SER A 134 -11.58 6.94 3.00
N PRO A 135 -11.99 5.71 2.73
CA PRO A 135 -11.97 5.14 1.39
C PRO A 135 -12.64 6.01 0.34
N SER A 136 -13.84 6.54 0.64
CA SER A 136 -14.55 7.45 -0.27
C SER A 136 -13.77 8.73 -0.53
N ARG A 137 -13.20 9.35 0.52
CA ARG A 137 -12.39 10.55 0.39
C ARG A 137 -11.09 10.26 -0.39
N THR A 138 -10.45 9.14 -0.13
CA THR A 138 -9.24 8.71 -0.84
C THR A 138 -9.51 8.61 -2.35
N ILE A 139 -10.61 7.98 -2.76
CA ILE A 139 -11.00 7.91 -4.18
C ILE A 139 -11.20 9.31 -4.77
N LEU A 140 -11.88 10.22 -4.07
CA LEU A 140 -12.05 11.60 -4.53
C LEU A 140 -10.71 12.32 -4.74
N ASP A 141 -9.77 12.09 -3.83
CA ASP A 141 -8.44 12.72 -3.89
C ASP A 141 -7.60 12.22 -5.09
N ILE A 142 -7.74 10.93 -5.48
CA ILE A 142 -6.91 10.33 -6.53
C ILE A 142 -7.60 10.15 -7.89
N GLN A 143 -8.92 10.31 -7.99
CA GLN A 143 -9.68 9.98 -9.21
C GLN A 143 -9.16 10.64 -10.48
N THR A 144 -8.59 11.84 -10.39
CA THR A 144 -8.03 12.56 -11.54
C THR A 144 -6.69 11.98 -12.03
N ARG A 145 -6.06 11.15 -11.22
CA ARG A 145 -4.80 10.45 -11.54
C ARG A 145 -5.04 9.07 -12.13
N LEU A 146 -6.29 8.59 -12.14
CA LEU A 146 -6.66 7.25 -12.56
C LEU A 146 -7.37 7.27 -13.92
N THR A 147 -7.14 6.22 -14.72
CA THR A 147 -8.01 5.91 -15.85
C THR A 147 -9.38 5.44 -15.36
N ASP A 148 -10.38 5.38 -16.23
CA ASP A 148 -11.72 4.87 -15.86
C ASP A 148 -11.67 3.43 -15.37
N LYS A 149 -10.85 2.59 -16.01
CA LYS A 149 -10.62 1.20 -15.62
C LYS A 149 -9.99 1.09 -14.22
N GLN A 150 -8.94 1.86 -13.96
CA GLN A 150 -8.29 1.91 -12.64
C GLN A 150 -9.23 2.41 -11.55
N LEU A 151 -10.04 3.43 -11.85
CA LEU A 151 -11.01 3.98 -10.91
C LEU A 151 -12.11 2.95 -10.57
N THR A 152 -12.66 2.28 -11.58
CA THR A 152 -13.65 1.20 -11.41
C THR A 152 -13.08 0.07 -10.53
N ARG A 153 -11.85 -0.39 -10.85
CA ARG A 153 -11.16 -1.43 -10.08
C ARG A 153 -10.95 -1.02 -8.62
N ALA A 154 -10.44 0.19 -8.37
CA ALA A 154 -10.19 0.69 -7.02
C ALA A 154 -11.47 0.74 -6.19
N ILE A 155 -12.57 1.25 -6.75
CA ILE A 155 -13.87 1.31 -6.06
C ILE A 155 -14.40 -0.10 -5.79
N ASN A 156 -14.39 -1.00 -6.77
CA ASN A 156 -14.88 -2.36 -6.61
C ASN A 156 -14.07 -3.14 -5.59
N LYS A 157 -12.74 -2.98 -5.57
CA LYS A 157 -11.89 -3.59 -4.55
C LYS A 157 -12.24 -3.11 -3.14
N LEU A 158 -12.41 -1.81 -2.94
CA LEU A 158 -12.81 -1.25 -1.64
C LEU A 158 -14.20 -1.74 -1.20
N ARG A 159 -15.12 -1.98 -2.14
CA ARG A 159 -16.44 -2.58 -1.86
C ARG A 159 -16.29 -4.05 -1.47
N PHE A 160 -15.53 -4.82 -2.24
CA PHE A 160 -15.27 -6.24 -2.00
C PHE A 160 -14.60 -6.47 -0.63
N ASP A 161 -13.58 -5.70 -0.30
CA ASP A 161 -12.83 -5.76 0.97
C ASP A 161 -13.64 -5.15 2.15
N LYS A 162 -14.89 -4.69 1.88
CA LYS A 162 -15.79 -4.07 2.88
C LYS A 162 -15.26 -2.80 3.53
N HIS A 163 -14.25 -2.17 2.93
CA HIS A 163 -13.76 -0.87 3.37
C HIS A 163 -14.71 0.26 2.98
N LEU A 164 -15.38 0.15 1.82
CA LEU A 164 -16.37 1.11 1.31
C LEU A 164 -17.79 0.58 1.54
N ARG A 165 -18.44 1.08 2.59
CA ARG A 165 -19.83 0.71 2.94
C ARG A 165 -20.84 1.38 1.99
N ALA A 166 -22.06 0.85 1.91
CA ALA A 166 -23.10 1.37 1.02
C ALA A 166 -23.34 2.89 1.16
N THR A 167 -23.42 3.40 2.39
CA THR A 167 -23.59 4.84 2.66
C THR A 167 -22.39 5.70 2.27
N GLU A 168 -21.18 5.13 2.26
CA GLU A 168 -19.97 5.79 1.80
C GLU A 168 -19.87 5.75 0.28
N LEU A 169 -20.29 4.64 -0.34
CA LEU A 169 -20.40 4.52 -1.79
C LEU A 169 -21.38 5.55 -2.34
N GLU A 170 -22.59 5.64 -1.77
CA GLU A 170 -23.59 6.63 -2.17
C GLU A 170 -23.03 8.05 -2.12
N ARG A 171 -22.35 8.42 -1.03
CA ARG A 171 -21.69 9.74 -0.91
C ARG A 171 -20.60 9.96 -1.96
N LEU A 172 -19.81 8.92 -2.27
CA LEU A 172 -18.80 8.98 -3.31
C LEU A 172 -19.43 9.23 -4.68
N LEU A 173 -20.49 8.49 -5.01
CA LEU A 173 -21.19 8.62 -6.29
C LEU A 173 -21.84 10.00 -6.44
N ASN A 174 -22.43 10.52 -5.36
CA ASN A 174 -23.01 11.87 -5.35
C ASN A 174 -21.92 12.97 -5.48
N ALA A 175 -20.71 12.74 -4.98
CA ALA A 175 -19.61 13.69 -5.05
C ALA A 175 -18.77 13.58 -6.34
N SER A 176 -18.89 12.49 -7.08
CA SER A 176 -18.10 12.21 -8.28
C SER A 176 -19.00 11.76 -9.44
N PRO A 177 -19.39 12.65 -10.36
CA PRO A 177 -20.11 12.27 -11.57
C PRO A 177 -19.39 11.23 -12.41
N ARG A 178 -18.06 11.21 -12.33
CA ARG A 178 -17.24 10.21 -13.01
C ARG A 178 -17.43 8.81 -12.40
N ALA A 179 -17.34 8.69 -11.07
CA ALA A 179 -17.58 7.43 -10.39
C ALA A 179 -19.03 6.95 -10.58
N GLN A 180 -19.99 7.88 -10.57
CA GLN A 180 -21.42 7.59 -10.80
C GLN A 180 -21.68 6.94 -12.16
N ARG A 181 -20.97 7.36 -13.22
CA ARG A 181 -21.10 6.77 -14.56
C ARG A 181 -20.49 5.36 -14.65
N LEU A 182 -19.46 5.08 -13.87
CA LEU A 182 -18.64 3.88 -13.97
C LEU A 182 -19.10 2.74 -13.05
N ILE A 183 -19.83 3.07 -11.99
CA ILE A 183 -20.18 2.12 -10.93
C ILE A 183 -21.69 1.92 -10.86
N ASP A 184 -22.12 0.69 -11.04
CA ASP A 184 -23.49 0.28 -10.70
C ASP A 184 -23.51 -0.15 -9.21
N PRO A 185 -24.21 0.60 -8.34
CA PRO A 185 -24.25 0.29 -6.91
C PRO A 185 -25.02 -0.99 -6.61
N THR A 186 -25.90 -1.47 -7.52
CA THR A 186 -26.73 -2.67 -7.34
C THR A 186 -25.97 -3.95 -7.64
N GLN A 187 -24.92 -3.90 -8.45
CA GLN A 187 -24.10 -5.04 -8.77
C GLN A 187 -23.15 -5.37 -7.63
N ASN A 188 -23.03 -6.65 -7.31
CA ASN A 188 -22.01 -7.12 -6.39
C ASN A 188 -20.63 -6.92 -7.01
N PRO A 189 -19.67 -6.37 -6.28
CA PRO A 189 -18.31 -6.24 -6.78
C PRO A 189 -17.72 -7.65 -6.99
N THR A 190 -17.24 -7.92 -8.19
CA THR A 190 -16.53 -9.17 -8.50
C THR A 190 -15.03 -8.98 -8.29
N ARG A 191 -14.35 -10.04 -7.89
CA ARG A 191 -12.88 -10.09 -7.77
C ARG A 191 -12.22 -10.15 -9.16
N SER A 192 -13.03 -10.43 -10.20
CA SER A 192 -12.60 -10.74 -11.55
C SER A 192 -12.21 -9.50 -12.37
N GLY A 193 -11.11 -9.59 -13.01
CA GLY A 193 -10.59 -8.60 -13.97
C GLY A 193 -9.08 -8.70 -14.19
N ASN A 194 -8.34 -9.28 -13.23
CA ASN A 194 -6.88 -9.34 -13.34
C ASN A 194 -6.42 -10.37 -14.36
N GLU A 195 -7.10 -11.52 -14.41
CA GLU A 195 -6.72 -12.62 -15.31
C GLU A 195 -7.04 -12.29 -16.77
N ASP A 196 -8.25 -11.76 -17.04
CA ASP A 196 -8.63 -11.31 -18.38
C ASP A 196 -7.74 -10.16 -18.85
N ASP A 197 -7.44 -9.23 -17.95
CA ASP A 197 -6.52 -8.11 -18.20
C ASP A 197 -5.11 -8.58 -18.50
N PHE A 198 -4.64 -9.62 -17.83
CA PHE A 198 -3.34 -10.21 -18.07
C PHE A 198 -3.27 -10.92 -19.43
N VAL A 199 -4.33 -11.61 -19.84
CA VAL A 199 -4.40 -12.19 -21.20
C VAL A 199 -4.36 -11.12 -22.28
N VAL A 200 -5.12 -10.02 -22.09
CA VAL A 200 -5.08 -8.87 -23.02
C VAL A 200 -3.68 -8.24 -23.03
N PHE A 201 -3.05 -8.08 -21.86
CA PHE A 201 -1.68 -7.57 -21.73
C PHE A 201 -0.70 -8.47 -22.50
N CYS A 202 -0.75 -9.80 -22.31
CA CYS A 202 0.11 -10.75 -23.03
C CYS A 202 -0.05 -10.60 -24.54
N LYS A 203 -1.27 -10.56 -25.03
CA LYS A 203 -1.57 -10.39 -26.46
C LYS A 203 -1.04 -9.06 -27.01
N THR A 204 -1.22 -7.97 -26.26
CA THR A 204 -0.82 -6.62 -26.69
C THR A 204 0.70 -6.47 -26.79
N HIS A 205 1.43 -7.14 -25.90
CA HIS A 205 2.89 -7.03 -25.80
C HIS A 205 3.66 -8.23 -26.36
N GLY A 206 2.98 -9.10 -27.13
CA GLY A 206 3.65 -10.20 -27.86
C GLY A 206 4.13 -11.34 -26.97
N LEU A 207 3.60 -11.48 -25.74
CA LEU A 207 3.84 -12.66 -24.93
C LEU A 207 3.00 -13.85 -25.43
N PRO A 208 3.42 -15.10 -25.19
CA PRO A 208 2.57 -16.26 -25.39
C PRO A 208 1.24 -16.13 -24.63
N THR A 209 0.19 -16.78 -25.11
CA THR A 209 -1.09 -16.81 -24.39
C THR A 209 -0.99 -17.80 -23.24
N PRO A 210 -1.15 -17.36 -21.98
CA PRO A 210 -1.16 -18.26 -20.83
C PRO A 210 -2.49 -19.01 -20.72
N ARG A 211 -2.50 -20.14 -20.01
CA ARG A 211 -3.75 -20.70 -19.47
C ARG A 211 -4.08 -20.00 -18.17
N THR A 212 -5.31 -19.55 -18.00
CA THR A 212 -5.79 -18.85 -16.79
C THR A 212 -6.67 -19.71 -15.92
N ASN A 213 -6.76 -19.41 -14.63
CA ASN A 213 -7.58 -20.12 -13.64
C ASN A 213 -7.31 -21.62 -13.63
N VAL A 214 -6.05 -22.02 -13.67
CA VAL A 214 -5.63 -23.41 -13.77
C VAL A 214 -5.44 -24.02 -12.38
N MET A 215 -6.14 -25.13 -12.10
CA MET A 215 -5.83 -25.95 -10.93
C MET A 215 -4.51 -26.68 -11.15
N LEU A 216 -3.47 -26.28 -10.40
CA LEU A 216 -2.15 -26.88 -10.47
C LEU A 216 -1.64 -27.18 -9.07
N PHE A 217 -1.25 -28.44 -8.81
CA PHE A 217 -0.77 -28.91 -7.50
C PHE A 217 -1.73 -28.60 -6.34
N GLY A 218 -3.06 -28.76 -6.59
CA GLY A 218 -4.09 -28.54 -5.58
C GLY A 218 -4.43 -27.06 -5.30
N HIS A 219 -3.87 -26.12 -6.09
CA HIS A 219 -4.12 -24.69 -5.97
C HIS A 219 -4.52 -24.09 -7.32
N GLU A 220 -5.46 -23.17 -7.29
CA GLU A 220 -5.79 -22.32 -8.43
C GLU A 220 -4.68 -21.31 -8.71
N ARG A 221 -4.28 -21.17 -9.97
CA ARG A 221 -3.23 -20.28 -10.45
C ARG A 221 -3.80 -19.30 -11.45
N ASP A 222 -3.47 -18.02 -11.32
CA ASP A 222 -4.03 -16.96 -12.15
C ASP A 222 -3.65 -17.14 -13.62
N ALA A 223 -2.38 -17.41 -13.92
CA ALA A 223 -1.91 -17.69 -15.27
C ALA A 223 -0.73 -18.68 -15.29
N VAL A 224 -0.69 -19.57 -16.27
CA VAL A 224 0.35 -20.59 -16.41
C VAL A 224 0.85 -20.65 -17.85
N PHE A 225 2.15 -20.49 -18.04
CA PHE A 225 2.88 -20.79 -19.27
C PHE A 225 3.47 -22.20 -19.16
N GLU A 226 2.73 -23.19 -19.67
CA GLU A 226 3.07 -24.60 -19.46
C GLU A 226 4.38 -25.01 -20.13
N ALA A 227 4.64 -24.51 -21.36
CA ALA A 227 5.84 -24.83 -22.12
C ALA A 227 7.12 -24.35 -21.41
N GLU A 228 7.05 -23.21 -20.76
CA GLU A 228 8.14 -22.59 -20.03
C GLU A 228 8.18 -23.00 -18.54
N LYS A 229 7.14 -23.70 -18.05
CA LYS A 229 6.92 -24.00 -16.63
C LYS A 229 6.99 -22.75 -15.75
N VAL A 230 6.28 -21.71 -16.15
CA VAL A 230 6.17 -20.45 -15.42
C VAL A 230 4.72 -20.23 -14.99
N ILE A 231 4.52 -20.01 -13.69
CA ILE A 231 3.28 -19.58 -13.09
C ILE A 231 3.37 -18.05 -12.90
N VAL A 232 2.36 -17.32 -13.31
CA VAL A 232 2.22 -15.90 -13.01
C VAL A 232 1.03 -15.70 -12.11
N GLU A 233 1.26 -15.13 -10.92
CA GLU A 233 0.23 -14.68 -9.99
C GLU A 233 0.09 -13.17 -10.18
N VAL A 234 -1.12 -12.72 -10.51
CA VAL A 234 -1.41 -11.31 -10.75
C VAL A 234 -1.95 -10.71 -9.46
N ASP A 235 -1.03 -10.22 -8.63
CA ASP A 235 -1.35 -9.70 -7.32
C ASP A 235 -1.91 -8.28 -7.39
N ASP A 236 -3.03 -8.05 -6.68
CA ASP A 236 -3.41 -6.72 -6.26
C ASP A 236 -2.56 -6.32 -5.05
N TRP A 237 -1.99 -5.12 -5.07
CA TRP A 237 -1.06 -4.65 -4.04
C TRP A 237 -1.53 -4.80 -2.59
N GLY A 238 -2.79 -4.98 -2.31
CA GLY A 238 -3.35 -5.03 -0.95
C GLY A 238 -3.54 -6.41 -0.32
N THR A 239 -3.28 -7.50 -1.02
CA THR A 239 -3.71 -8.84 -0.56
C THR A 239 -2.73 -9.54 0.39
N HIS A 240 -1.49 -9.09 0.54
CA HIS A 240 -0.42 -9.83 1.23
C HIS A 240 0.07 -9.25 2.57
N ASN A 241 -0.70 -8.41 3.24
CA ASN A 241 -0.24 -7.80 4.51
C ASN A 241 -0.57 -8.62 5.78
N SER A 242 -0.96 -9.91 5.67
CA SER A 242 -1.09 -10.77 6.84
C SER A 242 0.04 -11.81 6.90
N PHE A 243 0.62 -12.00 8.09
CA PHE A 243 1.65 -13.02 8.35
C PHE A 243 1.20 -14.44 7.98
N LYS A 244 -0.11 -14.73 8.02
CA LYS A 244 -0.69 -16.02 7.62
C LYS A 244 -0.68 -16.23 6.09
N SER A 245 -0.91 -15.19 5.28
CA SER A 245 -0.86 -15.30 3.82
C SER A 245 0.57 -15.56 3.35
N PHE A 246 1.56 -14.87 3.93
CA PHE A 246 2.97 -15.02 3.60
C PHE A 246 3.51 -16.45 3.81
N THR A 247 3.06 -17.15 4.85
CA THR A 247 3.48 -18.53 5.15
C THR A 247 2.82 -19.54 4.20
N SER A 248 1.55 -19.32 3.84
CA SER A 248 0.81 -20.15 2.89
C SER A 248 1.38 -20.02 1.48
N ASP A 249 1.74 -18.81 1.06
CA ASP A 249 2.27 -18.52 -0.27
C ASP A 249 3.63 -19.18 -0.49
N ARG A 250 4.52 -19.15 0.51
CA ARG A 250 5.81 -19.85 0.43
C ARG A 250 5.67 -21.36 0.28
N LYS A 251 4.69 -21.98 0.94
CA LYS A 251 4.43 -23.41 0.76
C LYS A 251 3.96 -23.73 -0.65
N ARG A 252 3.08 -22.90 -1.21
CA ARG A 252 2.60 -23.05 -2.59
C ARG A 252 3.71 -22.88 -3.62
N ASP A 253 4.61 -21.91 -3.40
CA ASP A 253 5.76 -21.68 -4.27
C ASP A 253 6.78 -22.84 -4.17
N ALA A 254 7.00 -23.40 -2.99
CA ALA A 254 7.87 -24.54 -2.79
C ALA A 254 7.35 -25.78 -3.55
N VAL A 255 6.06 -26.09 -3.44
CA VAL A 255 5.44 -27.19 -4.19
C VAL A 255 5.56 -26.99 -5.71
N ALA A 256 5.33 -25.76 -6.20
CA ALA A 256 5.51 -25.45 -7.62
C ALA A 256 6.98 -25.67 -8.06
N ALA A 257 7.94 -25.24 -7.25
CA ALA A 257 9.36 -25.42 -7.52
C ALA A 257 9.80 -26.90 -7.54
N GLU A 258 9.26 -27.74 -6.66
CA GLU A 258 9.50 -29.20 -6.67
C GLU A 258 9.09 -29.85 -8.00
N HIS A 259 8.09 -29.29 -8.69
CA HIS A 259 7.64 -29.74 -10.01
C HIS A 259 8.33 -28.99 -11.16
N GLY A 260 9.34 -28.18 -10.86
CA GLY A 260 10.13 -27.44 -11.82
C GLY A 260 9.49 -26.14 -12.33
N TYR A 261 8.40 -25.68 -11.71
CA TYR A 261 7.76 -24.41 -12.05
C TYR A 261 8.40 -23.24 -11.31
N LEU A 262 8.56 -22.12 -12.01
CA LEU A 262 8.92 -20.82 -11.43
C LEU A 262 7.65 -20.00 -11.21
N THR A 263 7.42 -19.53 -10.00
CA THR A 263 6.35 -18.57 -9.73
C THR A 263 6.86 -17.14 -9.84
N VAL A 264 6.21 -16.33 -10.67
CA VAL A 264 6.46 -14.89 -10.86
C VAL A 264 5.23 -14.13 -10.38
N ARG A 265 5.43 -13.14 -9.52
CA ARG A 265 4.35 -12.25 -9.07
C ARG A 265 4.41 -10.94 -9.83
N VAL A 266 3.29 -10.58 -10.44
CA VAL A 266 3.12 -9.34 -11.19
C VAL A 266 2.06 -8.50 -10.51
N ILE A 267 2.42 -7.27 -10.18
CA ILE A 267 1.47 -6.34 -9.58
C ILE A 267 0.60 -5.75 -10.68
N SER A 268 -0.73 -5.87 -10.55
CA SER A 268 -1.69 -5.41 -11.57
C SER A 268 -1.53 -3.93 -11.95
N ASP A 269 -1.15 -3.07 -11.00
CA ASP A 269 -0.89 -1.65 -11.26
C ASP A 269 0.32 -1.45 -12.18
N ARG A 270 1.38 -2.28 -12.07
CA ARG A 270 2.55 -2.20 -12.94
C ARG A 270 2.26 -2.58 -14.38
N LEU A 271 1.32 -3.52 -14.60
CA LEU A 271 0.84 -3.84 -15.95
C LEU A 271 0.21 -2.62 -16.65
N ALA A 272 -0.35 -1.69 -15.86
CA ALA A 272 -0.98 -0.48 -16.38
C ALA A 272 -0.02 0.74 -16.41
N ASP A 273 0.83 0.89 -15.40
CA ASP A 273 1.66 2.09 -15.21
C ASP A 273 3.01 2.00 -15.97
N ASP A 274 3.57 0.77 -16.13
CA ASP A 274 4.82 0.52 -16.87
C ASP A 274 4.75 -0.78 -17.67
N PRO A 275 3.81 -0.87 -18.65
CA PRO A 275 3.51 -2.11 -19.35
C PRO A 275 4.69 -2.64 -20.19
N VAL A 276 5.52 -1.77 -20.72
CA VAL A 276 6.66 -2.16 -21.57
C VAL A 276 7.73 -2.85 -20.75
N SER A 277 8.13 -2.27 -19.63
CA SER A 277 9.16 -2.84 -18.74
C SER A 277 8.72 -4.18 -18.15
N GLU A 278 7.45 -4.30 -17.74
CA GLU A 278 6.91 -5.57 -17.23
C GLU A 278 6.84 -6.64 -18.32
N ALA A 279 6.44 -6.27 -19.52
CA ALA A 279 6.42 -7.21 -20.66
C ALA A 279 7.83 -7.72 -21.01
N GLU A 280 8.82 -6.83 -21.08
CA GLU A 280 10.21 -7.21 -21.31
C GLU A 280 10.77 -8.12 -20.22
N SER A 281 10.42 -7.87 -18.96
CA SER A 281 10.82 -8.70 -17.82
C SER A 281 10.24 -10.10 -17.92
N LEU A 282 8.95 -10.21 -18.25
CA LEU A 282 8.29 -11.50 -18.45
C LEU A 282 8.85 -12.23 -19.67
N LEU A 283 9.07 -11.54 -20.80
CA LEU A 283 9.66 -12.15 -22.00
C LEU A 283 11.05 -12.72 -21.70
N ARG A 284 11.92 -12.00 -20.99
CA ARG A 284 13.24 -12.51 -20.57
C ARG A 284 13.10 -13.74 -19.69
N THR A 285 12.16 -13.75 -18.75
CA THR A 285 11.90 -14.88 -17.86
C THR A 285 11.44 -16.10 -18.64
N LEU A 286 10.48 -15.95 -19.55
CA LEU A 286 9.98 -17.03 -20.40
C LEU A 286 11.08 -17.57 -21.33
N ALA A 287 11.87 -16.69 -21.95
CA ALA A 287 12.97 -17.08 -22.81
C ALA A 287 14.04 -17.89 -22.06
N ALA A 288 14.39 -17.48 -20.83
CA ALA A 288 15.35 -18.20 -19.99
C ALA A 288 14.85 -19.59 -19.54
N ARG A 289 13.54 -19.83 -19.60
CA ARG A 289 12.90 -21.10 -19.22
C ARG A 289 12.60 -22.02 -20.39
N ARG A 290 12.65 -21.50 -21.61
CA ARG A 290 12.61 -22.37 -22.82
C ARG A 290 13.85 -23.23 -22.81
N SER A 291 13.73 -24.53 -22.59
CA SER A 291 14.84 -25.45 -22.75
C SER A 291 15.33 -25.36 -24.21
N PRO A 292 16.65 -25.35 -24.47
CA PRO A 292 17.12 -25.57 -25.81
C PRO A 292 16.58 -26.94 -26.26
N SER A 293 15.91 -26.94 -27.41
CA SER A 293 15.46 -28.19 -28.07
C SER A 293 16.64 -29.11 -28.17
N SER A 294 16.63 -30.23 -27.47
CA SER A 294 17.61 -31.30 -27.58
C SER A 294 17.50 -31.97 -28.94
#